data_c2c5181523bcee32ae448b10088070eb
#
_entry.id   c2c5181523bcee32ae448b10088070eb
#
_cell.length_a   1.000
_cell.length_b   1.000
_cell.length_c   1.000
_cell.angle_alpha   90.00
_cell.angle_beta   90.00
_cell.angle_gamma   90.00
#
_symmetry.space_group_name_H-M   'P 1'
#
loop_
_entity.id
_entity.type
_entity.pdbx_description
1 polymer ?
#
loop_
_entity_poly.entity_id
_entity_poly.type
_entity_poly.pdbx_seq_one_letter_code
_entity_poly.pdbx_strand_id
1 'polypeptide(L)'
;MADVFAKNIAVSAEDAAKLTPRAEFRVFGRDIIESVKEHMWECKAVLYKARIMPEEVYVLSKNTNEANVKVRDGLLDIKTRVGVTPEGYEIFQPRGKFQFPVKKEELATILENLKVEINLDKSEYTFDEFCDMVRENSKLALVSVEKKRYGFSVNDVICEYAYVWMNGALVESLNEHSDL
;
A
#
# COMPACT_ATOMS: atom_id res chain seq x y z
N MET A 1 -1.77 -20.31 -0.65
CA MET A 1 -2.74 -19.63 -1.52
C MET A 1 -2.03 -18.53 -2.27
N ALA A 2 -2.19 -18.44 -3.60
CA ALA A 2 -1.52 -17.41 -4.40
C ALA A 2 -2.03 -16.03 -3.95
N ASP A 3 -1.10 -15.13 -3.73
CA ASP A 3 -1.35 -13.73 -3.38
C ASP A 3 -2.17 -13.08 -4.51
N VAL A 4 -3.49 -13.00 -4.36
CA VAL A 4 -4.41 -12.46 -5.38
C VAL A 4 -4.04 -11.02 -5.72
N PHE A 5 -3.47 -10.28 -4.76
CA PHE A 5 -2.99 -8.91 -4.97
C PHE A 5 -1.58 -8.83 -5.58
N ALA A 6 -0.86 -9.95 -5.70
CA ALA A 6 0.42 -9.99 -6.41
C ALA A 6 0.25 -10.02 -7.94
N LYS A 7 -0.94 -10.32 -8.43
CA LYS A 7 -1.32 -10.22 -9.84
C LYS A 7 -2.04 -8.90 -10.07
N ASN A 8 -1.72 -8.21 -11.16
CA ASN A 8 -2.39 -6.97 -11.60
C ASN A 8 -3.82 -7.26 -12.08
N ILE A 9 -4.67 -7.74 -11.18
CA ILE A 9 -6.05 -8.13 -11.46
C ILE A 9 -6.95 -7.26 -10.57
N ALA A 10 -8.01 -6.72 -11.16
CA ALA A 10 -9.05 -6.03 -10.40
C ALA A 10 -9.75 -7.01 -9.44
N VAL A 11 -10.10 -6.54 -8.26
CA VAL A 11 -10.78 -7.31 -7.20
C VAL A 11 -11.94 -6.47 -6.68
N SER A 12 -13.14 -7.02 -6.74
CA SER A 12 -14.33 -6.35 -6.21
C SER A 12 -14.23 -6.14 -4.69
N ALA A 13 -15.02 -5.22 -4.16
CA ALA A 13 -15.07 -5.02 -2.70
C ALA A 13 -15.59 -6.26 -1.97
N GLU A 14 -16.54 -6.99 -2.59
CA GLU A 14 -17.08 -8.23 -2.04
C GLU A 14 -16.02 -9.34 -1.96
N ASP A 15 -15.22 -9.52 -3.00
CA ASP A 15 -14.16 -10.53 -3.00
C ASP A 15 -12.99 -10.13 -2.11
N ALA A 16 -12.65 -8.84 -2.05
CA ALA A 16 -11.65 -8.33 -1.13
C ALA A 16 -12.00 -8.56 0.34
N ALA A 17 -13.28 -8.45 0.70
CA ALA A 17 -13.77 -8.72 2.06
C ALA A 17 -13.61 -10.19 2.50
N LYS A 18 -13.51 -11.13 1.55
CA LYS A 18 -13.27 -12.56 1.80
C LYS A 18 -11.80 -12.91 2.03
N LEU A 19 -10.88 -11.98 1.73
CA LEU A 19 -9.46 -12.21 1.92
C LEU A 19 -9.08 -12.10 3.40
N THR A 20 -8.18 -12.98 3.84
CA THR A 20 -7.65 -12.92 5.20
C THR A 20 -6.87 -11.61 5.40
N PRO A 21 -7.15 -10.84 6.46
CA PRO A 21 -6.33 -9.69 6.82
C PRO A 21 -4.88 -10.11 7.08
N ARG A 22 -3.93 -9.19 6.85
CA ARG A 22 -2.51 -9.43 7.09
C ARG A 22 -1.97 -8.48 8.13
N ALA A 23 -1.15 -9.01 9.03
CA ALA A 23 -0.36 -8.22 9.93
C ALA A 23 0.89 -7.72 9.20
N GLU A 24 1.17 -6.43 9.32
CA GLU A 24 2.35 -5.76 8.76
C GLU A 24 3.03 -4.94 9.86
N PHE A 25 4.34 -5.09 9.97
CA PHE A 25 5.17 -4.17 10.73
C PHE A 25 6.08 -3.43 9.77
N ARG A 26 6.11 -2.11 9.84
CA ARG A 26 6.94 -1.30 8.97
C ARG A 26 7.56 -0.14 9.71
N VAL A 27 8.85 0.03 9.51
CA VAL A 27 9.58 1.22 9.94
C VAL A 27 10.16 1.95 8.74
N PHE A 28 10.27 3.25 8.87
CA PHE A 28 10.98 4.12 7.94
C PHE A 28 12.10 4.85 8.67
N GLY A 29 13.19 5.08 7.97
CA GLY A 29 14.33 5.81 8.54
C GLY A 29 15.32 6.23 7.49
N ARG A 30 16.46 6.74 7.95
CA ARG A 30 17.65 6.98 7.14
C ARG A 30 18.75 6.08 7.66
N ASP A 31 19.56 5.54 6.75
CA ASP A 31 20.73 4.71 7.07
C ASP A 31 20.40 3.45 7.90
N ILE A 32 19.14 2.94 7.80
CA ILE A 32 18.73 1.71 8.52
C ILE A 32 19.12 0.43 7.76
N ILE A 33 19.27 0.50 6.43
CA ILE A 33 19.52 -0.68 5.58
C ILE A 33 20.89 -1.28 5.87
N GLU A 34 21.91 -0.50 6.19
CA GLU A 34 23.24 -1.04 6.55
C GLU A 34 23.13 -1.95 7.79
N SER A 35 22.47 -1.50 8.86
CA SER A 35 22.22 -2.32 10.05
C SER A 35 21.38 -3.56 9.74
N VAL A 36 20.38 -3.44 8.85
CA VAL A 36 19.60 -4.60 8.39
C VAL A 36 20.48 -5.63 7.67
N LYS A 37 21.38 -5.19 6.79
CA LYS A 37 22.32 -6.07 6.08
C LYS A 37 23.30 -6.77 7.01
N GLU A 38 23.82 -6.07 8.01
CA GLU A 38 24.68 -6.66 9.04
C GLU A 38 23.93 -7.77 9.80
N HIS A 39 22.72 -7.50 10.26
CA HIS A 39 21.88 -8.50 10.92
C HIS A 39 21.50 -9.67 10.00
N MET A 40 21.20 -9.39 8.73
CA MET A 40 20.95 -10.44 7.73
C MET A 40 22.15 -11.39 7.60
N TRP A 41 23.37 -10.86 7.61
CA TRP A 41 24.59 -11.65 7.55
C TRP A 41 24.75 -12.51 8.80
N GLU A 42 24.57 -11.93 10.00
CA GLU A 42 24.64 -12.64 11.28
C GLU A 42 23.61 -13.76 11.40
N CYS A 43 22.36 -13.49 11.00
CA CYS A 43 21.25 -14.45 11.04
C CYS A 43 21.24 -15.43 9.88
N LYS A 44 22.21 -15.36 8.96
CA LYS A 44 22.24 -16.17 7.72
C LYS A 44 20.94 -16.05 6.91
N ALA A 45 20.39 -14.84 6.82
CA ALA A 45 19.18 -14.57 6.07
C ALA A 45 19.32 -14.90 4.59
N VAL A 46 18.26 -15.42 3.99
CA VAL A 46 18.23 -15.79 2.58
C VAL A 46 17.55 -14.71 1.77
N LEU A 47 18.31 -13.99 0.94
CA LEU A 47 17.75 -13.09 -0.06
C LEU A 47 17.14 -13.93 -1.21
N TYR A 48 15.83 -13.83 -1.40
CA TYR A 48 15.14 -14.62 -2.43
C TYR A 48 14.55 -13.75 -3.56
N LYS A 49 14.44 -12.44 -3.38
CA LYS A 49 13.82 -11.58 -4.39
C LYS A 49 14.36 -10.15 -4.34
N ALA A 50 14.77 -9.65 -5.49
CA ALA A 50 15.07 -8.24 -5.69
C ALA A 50 14.23 -7.71 -6.86
N ARG A 51 13.63 -6.53 -6.73
CA ARG A 51 12.81 -5.92 -7.78
C ARG A 51 12.75 -4.42 -7.69
N ILE A 52 12.70 -3.78 -8.86
CA ILE A 52 12.33 -2.38 -9.01
C ILE A 52 10.83 -2.35 -9.27
N MET A 53 10.09 -1.63 -8.45
CA MET A 53 8.65 -1.47 -8.63
C MET A 53 8.37 -0.33 -9.61
N PRO A 54 7.34 -0.45 -10.47
CA PRO A 54 6.82 0.71 -11.18
C PRO A 54 6.38 1.80 -10.19
N GLU A 55 6.33 3.03 -10.68
CA GLU A 55 5.82 4.15 -9.90
C GLU A 55 4.41 3.84 -9.38
N GLU A 56 4.20 4.11 -8.11
CA GLU A 56 2.90 4.06 -7.45
C GLU A 56 2.49 5.48 -7.07
N VAL A 57 1.21 5.83 -7.22
CA VAL A 57 0.66 7.10 -6.74
C VAL A 57 -0.20 6.83 -5.51
N TYR A 58 0.25 7.31 -4.35
CA TYR A 58 -0.49 7.19 -3.10
C TYR A 58 -1.42 8.38 -2.91
N VAL A 59 -2.58 8.13 -2.33
CA VAL A 59 -3.52 9.17 -1.88
C VAL A 59 -3.48 9.23 -0.36
N LEU A 60 -3.06 10.37 0.16
CA LEU A 60 -3.03 10.63 1.60
C LEU A 60 -4.22 11.50 1.98
N SER A 61 -4.81 11.23 3.14
CA SER A 61 -5.85 12.06 3.74
C SER A 61 -5.37 12.69 5.04
N LYS A 62 -5.71 13.97 5.26
CA LYS A 62 -5.49 14.63 6.55
C LYS A 62 -6.45 14.14 7.64
N ASN A 63 -7.54 13.48 7.25
CA ASN A 63 -8.61 13.08 8.15
C ASN A 63 -8.43 11.69 8.72
N THR A 64 -7.54 10.87 8.14
CA THR A 64 -7.29 9.49 8.59
C THR A 64 -5.94 8.97 8.13
N ASN A 65 -5.33 8.09 8.92
CA ASN A 65 -4.16 7.28 8.57
C ASN A 65 -4.50 5.78 8.49
N GLU A 66 -5.77 5.43 8.55
CA GLU A 66 -6.23 4.03 8.57
C GLU A 66 -6.46 3.47 7.16
N ALA A 67 -6.60 4.34 6.15
CA ALA A 67 -6.77 3.93 4.77
C ALA A 67 -5.45 4.04 4.01
N ASN A 68 -5.05 2.96 3.36
CA ASN A 68 -3.94 2.92 2.42
C ASN A 68 -4.50 2.82 1.02
N VAL A 69 -4.50 3.93 0.31
CA VAL A 69 -5.05 4.07 -1.05
C VAL A 69 -3.91 4.38 -2.00
N LYS A 70 -3.83 3.65 -3.10
CA LYS A 70 -2.81 3.88 -4.13
C LYS A 70 -3.26 3.44 -5.50
N VAL A 71 -2.68 4.05 -6.52
CA VAL A 71 -2.75 3.58 -7.90
C VAL A 71 -1.44 2.90 -8.26
N ARG A 72 -1.54 1.70 -8.80
CA ARG A 72 -0.43 0.92 -9.33
C ARG A 72 -0.88 0.10 -10.54
N ASP A 73 -0.09 0.13 -11.60
CA ASP A 73 -0.37 -0.62 -12.84
C ASP A 73 -1.80 -0.37 -13.38
N GLY A 74 -2.28 0.89 -13.30
CA GLY A 74 -3.60 1.29 -13.76
C GLY A 74 -4.76 0.85 -12.86
N LEU A 75 -4.48 0.33 -11.67
CA LEU A 75 -5.49 -0.11 -10.70
C LEU A 75 -5.46 0.75 -9.45
N LEU A 76 -6.63 1.19 -9.00
CA LEU A 76 -6.85 1.88 -7.73
C LEU A 76 -7.09 0.84 -6.64
N ASP A 77 -6.12 0.70 -5.74
CA ASP A 77 -6.05 -0.31 -4.68
C ASP A 77 -6.32 0.34 -3.33
N ILE A 78 -7.17 -0.26 -2.51
CA ILE A 78 -7.46 0.20 -1.16
C ILE A 78 -7.41 -0.95 -0.16
N LYS A 79 -6.74 -0.71 0.96
CA LYS A 79 -6.82 -1.50 2.18
C LYS A 79 -6.98 -0.60 3.39
N THR A 80 -7.65 -1.08 4.43
CA THR A 80 -7.87 -0.33 5.66
C THR A 80 -7.32 -1.08 6.85
N ARG A 81 -6.78 -0.33 7.82
CA ARG A 81 -6.38 -0.87 9.11
C ARG A 81 -7.62 -1.25 9.92
N VAL A 82 -7.68 -2.51 10.33
CA VAL A 82 -8.79 -3.07 11.11
C VAL A 82 -8.42 -3.43 12.55
N GLY A 83 -7.14 -3.34 12.88
CA GLY A 83 -6.65 -3.61 14.23
C GLY A 83 -5.14 -3.49 14.34
N VAL A 84 -4.64 -3.81 15.53
CA VAL A 84 -3.23 -3.92 15.85
C VAL A 84 -3.05 -5.15 16.73
N THR A 85 -2.02 -5.96 16.49
CA THR A 85 -1.70 -7.12 17.36
C THR A 85 -1.10 -6.65 18.68
N PRO A 86 -1.04 -7.52 19.72
CA PRO A 86 -0.37 -7.21 20.99
C PRO A 86 1.10 -6.79 20.83
N GLU A 87 1.78 -7.29 19.79
CA GLU A 87 3.18 -7.01 19.47
C GLU A 87 3.34 -5.68 18.69
N GLY A 88 2.24 -5.03 18.30
CA GLY A 88 2.25 -3.74 17.60
C GLY A 88 2.18 -3.83 16.08
N TYR A 89 1.89 -5.00 15.51
CA TYR A 89 1.70 -5.14 14.06
C TYR A 89 0.33 -4.57 13.66
N GLU A 90 0.29 -3.74 12.64
CA GLU A 90 -0.95 -3.22 12.08
C GLU A 90 -1.62 -4.28 11.19
N ILE A 91 -2.91 -4.52 11.43
CA ILE A 91 -3.70 -5.49 10.67
C ILE A 91 -4.47 -4.76 9.57
N PHE A 92 -4.17 -5.09 8.32
CA PHE A 92 -4.82 -4.49 7.15
C PHE A 92 -5.75 -5.46 6.44
N GLN A 93 -6.98 -5.01 6.19
CA GLN A 93 -7.97 -5.69 5.37
C GLN A 93 -8.03 -5.06 3.99
N PRO A 94 -7.83 -5.83 2.90
CA PRO A 94 -8.16 -5.37 1.55
C PRO A 94 -9.63 -4.98 1.43
N ARG A 95 -9.92 -3.90 0.67
CA ARG A 95 -11.30 -3.41 0.43
C ARG A 95 -11.70 -3.42 -1.02
N GLY A 96 -10.74 -3.51 -1.94
CA GLY A 96 -10.97 -3.60 -3.36
C GLY A 96 -9.74 -3.19 -4.17
N LYS A 97 -9.81 -3.50 -5.46
CA LYS A 97 -8.81 -3.14 -6.46
C LYS A 97 -9.53 -2.90 -7.77
N PHE A 98 -9.67 -1.65 -8.16
CA PHE A 98 -10.57 -1.19 -9.20
C PHE A 98 -9.81 -0.72 -10.42
N GLN A 99 -10.31 -1.12 -11.59
CA GLN A 99 -9.79 -0.71 -12.90
C GLN A 99 -10.27 0.69 -13.23
N PHE A 100 -9.41 1.54 -13.78
CA PHE A 100 -9.86 2.80 -14.40
C PHE A 100 -10.47 2.57 -15.81
N PRO A 101 -11.54 3.29 -16.15
CA PRO A 101 -12.26 4.27 -15.33
C PRO A 101 -12.98 3.60 -14.14
N VAL A 102 -12.87 4.22 -12.95
CA VAL A 102 -13.46 3.71 -11.71
C VAL A 102 -14.91 4.16 -11.61
N LYS A 103 -15.81 3.25 -11.27
CA LYS A 103 -17.23 3.55 -11.10
C LYS A 103 -17.50 4.46 -9.90
N LYS A 104 -18.57 5.22 -9.98
CA LYS A 104 -19.01 6.15 -8.91
C LYS A 104 -19.11 5.47 -7.55
N GLU A 105 -19.71 4.28 -7.48
CA GLU A 105 -19.94 3.53 -6.24
C GLU A 105 -18.62 3.05 -5.63
N GLU A 106 -17.68 2.61 -6.47
CA GLU A 106 -16.35 2.18 -6.05
C GLU A 106 -15.54 3.38 -5.52
N LEU A 107 -15.60 4.51 -6.21
CA LEU A 107 -14.93 5.74 -5.79
C LEU A 107 -15.55 6.32 -4.51
N ALA A 108 -16.89 6.27 -4.36
CA ALA A 108 -17.57 6.70 -3.14
C ALA A 108 -17.09 5.90 -1.92
N THR A 109 -16.93 4.58 -2.05
CA THR A 109 -16.37 3.73 -0.99
C THR A 109 -14.95 4.15 -0.61
N ILE A 110 -14.11 4.51 -1.58
CA ILE A 110 -12.74 4.98 -1.31
C ILE A 110 -12.75 6.31 -0.58
N LEU A 111 -13.57 7.29 -1.02
CA LEU A 111 -13.68 8.60 -0.39
C LEU A 111 -14.22 8.51 1.05
N GLU A 112 -15.18 7.61 1.30
CA GLU A 112 -15.68 7.32 2.65
C GLU A 112 -14.56 6.82 3.57
N ASN A 113 -13.73 5.88 3.10
CA ASN A 113 -12.60 5.36 3.86
C ASN A 113 -11.49 6.40 4.07
N LEU A 114 -11.33 7.36 3.14
CA LEU A 114 -10.45 8.53 3.28
C LEU A 114 -11.04 9.61 4.20
N LYS A 115 -12.29 9.44 4.65
CA LYS A 115 -13.05 10.39 5.49
C LYS A 115 -13.14 11.78 4.85
N VAL A 116 -13.44 11.80 3.55
CA VAL A 116 -13.69 13.04 2.77
C VAL A 116 -15.00 12.94 2.00
N GLU A 117 -15.70 14.07 1.97
CA GLU A 117 -16.93 14.21 1.18
C GLU A 117 -16.61 14.98 -0.10
N ILE A 118 -16.86 14.36 -1.24
CA ILE A 118 -16.74 14.96 -2.58
C ILE A 118 -18.01 14.59 -3.33
N ASN A 119 -18.63 15.59 -3.95
CA ASN A 119 -19.80 15.35 -4.79
C ASN A 119 -19.38 14.69 -6.11
N LEU A 120 -19.86 13.47 -6.36
CA LEU A 120 -19.59 12.70 -7.55
C LEU A 120 -20.75 12.91 -8.54
N ASP A 121 -20.50 13.61 -9.64
CA ASP A 121 -21.49 14.00 -10.65
C ASP A 121 -21.52 13.06 -11.88
N LYS A 122 -20.48 12.20 -12.04
CA LYS A 122 -20.34 11.26 -13.17
C LYS A 122 -20.60 9.83 -12.71
N SER A 123 -20.92 8.95 -13.67
CA SER A 123 -21.07 7.50 -13.43
C SER A 123 -19.73 6.79 -13.25
N GLU A 124 -18.67 7.32 -13.86
CA GLU A 124 -17.31 6.79 -13.79
C GLU A 124 -16.28 7.91 -13.93
N TYR A 125 -15.05 7.65 -13.47
CA TYR A 125 -13.93 8.60 -13.42
C TYR A 125 -12.68 7.98 -13.98
N THR A 126 -12.05 8.66 -14.93
CA THR A 126 -10.72 8.31 -15.44
C THR A 126 -9.64 8.57 -14.39
N PHE A 127 -8.42 8.07 -14.65
CA PHE A 127 -7.28 8.31 -13.77
C PHE A 127 -6.96 9.81 -13.62
N ASP A 128 -7.01 10.56 -14.71
CA ASP A 128 -6.72 12.00 -14.70
C ASP A 128 -7.78 12.77 -13.90
N GLU A 129 -9.06 12.48 -14.11
CA GLU A 129 -10.17 13.09 -13.35
C GLU A 129 -10.09 12.77 -11.86
N PHE A 130 -9.70 11.54 -11.51
CA PHE A 130 -9.43 11.16 -10.12
C PHE A 130 -8.27 11.95 -9.53
N CYS A 131 -7.16 12.09 -10.25
CA CYS A 131 -6.00 12.86 -9.81
C CYS A 131 -6.35 14.35 -9.61
N ASP A 132 -7.13 14.94 -10.52
CA ASP A 132 -7.55 16.34 -10.44
C ASP A 132 -8.48 16.55 -9.22
N MET A 133 -9.44 15.66 -9.02
CA MET A 133 -10.31 15.66 -7.83
C MET A 133 -9.49 15.63 -6.52
N VAL A 134 -8.45 14.81 -6.45
CA VAL A 134 -7.56 14.73 -5.27
C VAL A 134 -6.77 16.01 -5.10
N ARG A 135 -6.23 16.60 -6.18
CA ARG A 135 -5.46 17.86 -6.14
C ARG A 135 -6.28 19.06 -5.70
N GLU A 136 -7.54 19.12 -6.12
CA GLU A 136 -8.47 20.22 -5.78
C GLU A 136 -8.95 20.14 -4.33
N ASN A 137 -8.85 18.98 -3.68
CA ASN A 137 -9.31 18.80 -2.31
C ASN A 137 -8.19 19.10 -1.29
N SER A 138 -8.37 20.15 -0.48
CA SER A 138 -7.37 20.59 0.52
C SER A 138 -7.05 19.57 1.63
N LYS A 139 -7.86 18.52 1.78
CA LYS A 139 -7.68 17.43 2.76
C LYS A 139 -6.95 16.22 2.18
N LEU A 140 -6.75 16.19 0.87
CA LEU A 140 -6.09 15.09 0.16
C LEU A 140 -4.74 15.54 -0.42
N ALA A 141 -3.85 14.57 -0.65
CA ALA A 141 -2.60 14.78 -1.35
C ALA A 141 -2.21 13.56 -2.17
N LEU A 142 -1.63 13.79 -3.36
CA LEU A 142 -0.98 12.75 -4.16
C LEU A 142 0.51 12.69 -3.80
N VAL A 143 1.03 11.49 -3.63
CA VAL A 143 2.44 11.23 -3.40
C VAL A 143 2.92 10.18 -4.38
N SER A 144 3.86 10.57 -5.26
CA SER A 144 4.59 9.63 -6.11
C SER A 144 5.55 8.81 -5.27
N VAL A 145 5.53 7.49 -5.46
CA VAL A 145 6.36 6.55 -4.71
C VAL A 145 7.02 5.55 -5.65
N GLU A 146 8.34 5.58 -5.69
CA GLU A 146 9.16 4.58 -6.36
C GLU A 146 9.87 3.70 -5.32
N LYS A 147 10.08 2.41 -5.65
CA LYS A 147 10.68 1.47 -4.69
C LYS A 147 11.67 0.52 -5.36
N LYS A 148 12.83 0.34 -4.72
CA LYS A 148 13.69 -0.83 -4.94
C LYS A 148 13.58 -1.73 -3.73
N ARG A 149 13.04 -2.94 -3.92
CA ARG A 149 12.65 -3.84 -2.84
C ARG A 149 13.52 -5.09 -2.85
N TYR A 150 13.91 -5.53 -1.65
CA TYR A 150 14.73 -6.72 -1.42
C TYR A 150 14.06 -7.59 -0.36
N GLY A 151 13.47 -8.71 -0.81
CA GLY A 151 12.82 -9.67 0.06
C GLY A 151 13.81 -10.71 0.56
N PHE A 152 13.78 -11.01 1.85
CA PHE A 152 14.59 -12.02 2.50
C PHE A 152 13.79 -12.75 3.56
N SER A 153 14.29 -13.88 4.03
CA SER A 153 13.68 -14.63 5.12
C SER A 153 14.67 -14.83 6.26
N VAL A 154 14.16 -14.76 7.49
CA VAL A 154 14.86 -15.10 8.72
C VAL A 154 13.94 -16.01 9.51
N ASN A 155 14.38 -17.25 9.81
CA ASN A 155 13.58 -18.23 10.56
C ASN A 155 12.13 -18.36 10.04
N ASP A 156 11.99 -18.48 8.71
CA ASP A 156 10.70 -18.57 7.99
C ASP A 156 9.83 -17.30 8.03
N VAL A 157 10.26 -16.24 8.68
CA VAL A 157 9.59 -14.93 8.63
C VAL A 157 9.99 -14.20 7.35
N ILE A 158 8.99 -13.73 6.61
CA ILE A 158 9.18 -12.95 5.39
C ILE A 158 9.42 -11.50 5.75
N CYS A 159 10.60 -11.01 5.41
CA CYS A 159 11.04 -9.64 5.63
C CYS A 159 11.36 -8.96 4.29
N GLU A 160 11.35 -7.65 4.30
CA GLU A 160 11.71 -6.84 3.15
C GLU A 160 12.36 -5.54 3.61
N TYR A 161 13.52 -5.21 3.06
CA TYR A 161 14.01 -3.84 3.10
C TYR A 161 13.83 -3.16 1.75
N ALA A 162 13.67 -1.85 1.73
CA ALA A 162 13.50 -1.09 0.50
C ALA A 162 14.09 0.30 0.58
N TYR A 163 14.64 0.74 -0.54
CA TYR A 163 14.85 2.14 -0.84
C TYR A 163 13.55 2.70 -1.44
N VAL A 164 13.04 3.76 -0.86
CA VAL A 164 11.73 4.34 -1.20
C VAL A 164 11.92 5.82 -1.51
N TRP A 165 11.56 6.24 -2.71
CA TRP A 165 11.52 7.66 -3.09
C TRP A 165 10.07 8.14 -2.99
N MET A 166 9.82 9.13 -2.14
CA MET A 166 8.51 9.79 -1.97
C MET A 166 8.63 11.22 -2.51
N ASN A 167 7.98 11.50 -3.64
CA ASN A 167 8.15 12.77 -4.38
C ASN A 167 9.65 13.11 -4.59
N GLY A 168 10.46 12.11 -4.91
CA GLY A 168 11.91 12.24 -5.12
C GLY A 168 12.76 12.23 -3.84
N ALA A 169 12.19 12.32 -2.65
CA ALA A 169 12.92 12.25 -1.39
C ALA A 169 13.16 10.78 -1.00
N LEU A 170 14.44 10.40 -0.83
CA LEU A 170 14.82 9.03 -0.43
C LEU A 170 14.60 8.81 1.06
N VAL A 171 13.91 7.72 1.38
CA VAL A 171 13.85 7.11 2.70
C VAL A 171 14.10 5.61 2.58
N GLU A 172 14.50 4.98 3.64
CA GLU A 172 14.68 3.54 3.73
C GLU A 172 13.55 2.91 4.56
N SER A 173 13.15 1.70 4.24
CA SER A 173 12.15 0.98 5.01
C SER A 173 12.55 -0.46 5.28
N LEU A 174 12.18 -0.95 6.46
CA LEU A 174 12.13 -2.36 6.80
C LEU A 174 10.68 -2.74 7.06
N ASN A 175 10.28 -3.87 6.51
CA ASN A 175 8.93 -4.39 6.62
C ASN A 175 8.97 -5.89 6.94
N GLU A 176 8.08 -6.30 7.79
CA GLU A 176 7.81 -7.69 8.16
C GLU A 176 6.35 -8.02 7.84
N HIS A 177 6.10 -9.21 7.33
CA HIS A 177 4.77 -9.72 7.06
C HIS A 177 4.56 -11.01 7.86
N SER A 178 3.46 -11.07 8.59
CA SER A 178 2.99 -12.29 9.22
C SER A 178 1.61 -12.63 8.69
N ASP A 179 1.39 -13.87 8.32
CA ASP A 179 0.06 -14.41 8.12
C ASP A 179 -0.58 -14.62 9.52
N LEU A 180 -1.80 -14.13 9.68
CA LEU A 180 -2.60 -14.27 10.91
C LEU A 180 -3.18 -15.67 11.05
#